data_a94f821cf0a9143af3538b5a8adf717f
#
_entry.id   a94f821cf0a9143af3538b5a8adf717f
#
_cell.length_a   1.000
_cell.length_b   1.000
_cell.length_c   1.000
_cell.angle_alpha   90.00
_cell.angle_beta   90.00
_cell.angle_gamma   90.00
#
_symmetry.space_group_name_H-M   'P 1'
#
loop_
_entity.id
_entity.type
_entity.pdbx_description
1 polymer ?
#
loop_
_entity_poly.entity_id
_entity_poly.type
_entity_poly.pdbx_seq_one_letter_code
_entity_poly.pdbx_strand_id
1 'polypeptide(L)'
;MIIDCHGHYTTTPPQVETYRNQQRALLANDPKHLFEKGNINISDDEIRDTIANNQLKMQQDRGTDLTIFSPRASWMGHDLGNASTSQAWTELCNDLIRRVCDLFPENFVPVCQLPQSPVTSLDTSIAELSRCVEQMGFIGCNLNPDPSGGSWKDPRLGDRYWYPLYEKMVELDVPAMIHVSGACHHSLDTTTSYYLGGDTTAFTHLLFSDVFTDFPELKLIIPHGGGAVPYHWGRFRGIAQDRGLGDLDARVLGNIYFDTCVYHQRGIDLLLDVIPTKNILFASEMIGAVRGIDPRTDHHYDDTKRYIDANTALDAAAKVAIFEGNARRVFSRLKI
;
A
#
# COMPACT_ATOMS: atom_id res chain seq x y z
N MET A 1 2.01 0.45 21.91
CA MET A 1 2.32 -0.49 20.80
C MET A 1 2.80 0.30 19.61
N ILE A 2 3.67 -0.29 18.75
CA ILE A 2 4.14 0.34 17.53
C ILE A 2 3.67 -0.51 16.35
N ILE A 3 2.77 0.05 15.54
CA ILE A 3 2.13 -0.62 14.41
C ILE A 3 2.66 -0.02 13.11
N ASP A 4 3.40 -0.81 12.35
CA ASP A 4 3.88 -0.45 11.02
C ASP A 4 2.78 -0.73 9.99
N CYS A 5 2.25 0.32 9.36
CA CYS A 5 1.12 0.22 8.44
C CYS A 5 1.51 -0.12 6.99
N HIS A 6 2.80 -0.26 6.68
CA HIS A 6 3.28 -0.48 5.32
C HIS A 6 4.39 -1.53 5.27
N GLY A 7 4.00 -2.79 5.19
CA GLY A 7 4.91 -3.91 5.05
C GLY A 7 4.57 -4.80 3.85
N HIS A 8 5.62 -5.36 3.22
CA HIS A 8 5.49 -6.24 2.07
C HIS A 8 6.30 -7.52 2.23
N TYR A 9 5.79 -8.64 1.75
CA TYR A 9 6.54 -9.89 1.66
C TYR A 9 7.54 -9.86 0.50
N THR A 10 8.66 -9.18 0.70
CA THR A 10 9.71 -8.99 -0.32
C THR A 10 10.75 -10.10 -0.36
N THR A 11 10.72 -11.01 0.60
CA THR A 11 11.70 -12.11 0.78
C THR A 11 11.05 -13.48 0.60
N THR A 12 10.04 -13.57 -0.28
CA THR A 12 9.29 -14.81 -0.55
C THR A 12 10.21 -15.96 -0.96
N PRO A 13 9.83 -17.22 -0.65
CA PRO A 13 10.50 -18.39 -1.18
C PRO A 13 10.59 -18.37 -2.71
N PRO A 14 11.65 -18.96 -3.31
CA PRO A 14 11.94 -18.85 -4.76
C PRO A 14 10.86 -19.46 -5.65
N GLN A 15 10.02 -20.34 -5.12
CA GLN A 15 8.90 -20.93 -5.85
C GLN A 15 7.90 -19.87 -6.34
N VAL A 16 7.74 -18.75 -5.60
CA VAL A 16 6.88 -17.64 -6.00
C VAL A 16 7.36 -16.99 -7.30
N GLU A 17 8.66 -16.71 -7.38
CA GLU A 17 9.26 -16.15 -8.59
C GLU A 17 9.21 -17.15 -9.74
N THR A 18 9.47 -18.44 -9.46
CA THR A 18 9.38 -19.53 -10.44
C THR A 18 7.98 -19.58 -11.07
N TYR A 19 6.93 -19.52 -10.27
CA TYR A 19 5.55 -19.48 -10.78
C TYR A 19 5.29 -18.26 -11.68
N ARG A 20 5.74 -17.06 -11.24
CA ARG A 20 5.58 -15.85 -12.04
C ARG A 20 6.34 -15.91 -13.38
N ASN A 21 7.52 -16.50 -13.38
CA ASN A 21 8.30 -16.72 -14.60
C ASN A 21 7.64 -17.73 -15.54
N GLN A 22 6.98 -18.76 -15.00
CA GLN A 22 6.17 -19.68 -15.81
C GLN A 22 4.99 -18.97 -16.46
N GLN A 23 4.28 -18.11 -15.75
CA GLN A 23 3.23 -17.28 -16.36
C GLN A 23 3.78 -16.45 -17.53
N ARG A 24 4.92 -15.77 -17.34
CA ARG A 24 5.58 -14.99 -18.41
C ARG A 24 5.95 -15.84 -19.62
N ALA A 25 6.49 -17.02 -19.40
CA ALA A 25 6.88 -17.93 -20.46
C ALA A 25 5.67 -18.45 -21.26
N LEU A 26 4.57 -18.77 -20.58
CA LEU A 26 3.33 -19.19 -21.23
C LEU A 26 2.73 -18.05 -22.08
N LEU A 27 2.67 -16.84 -21.54
CA LEU A 27 2.16 -15.66 -22.26
C LEU A 27 3.04 -15.26 -23.45
N ALA A 28 4.34 -15.52 -23.39
CA ALA A 28 5.24 -15.28 -24.53
C ALA A 28 4.90 -16.20 -25.72
N ASN A 29 4.40 -17.42 -25.45
CA ASN A 29 4.00 -18.39 -26.49
C ASN A 29 2.53 -18.23 -26.89
N ASP A 30 1.67 -17.91 -25.93
CA ASP A 30 0.23 -17.70 -26.13
C ASP A 30 -0.24 -16.46 -25.32
N PRO A 31 -0.29 -15.26 -25.91
CA PRO A 31 -0.71 -14.03 -25.21
C PRO A 31 -2.16 -14.04 -24.71
N LYS A 32 -2.97 -15.01 -25.15
CA LYS A 32 -4.37 -15.18 -24.71
C LYS A 32 -4.54 -16.32 -23.71
N HIS A 33 -3.44 -16.92 -23.24
CA HIS A 33 -3.49 -18.02 -22.29
C HIS A 33 -4.34 -17.64 -21.06
N LEU A 34 -5.26 -18.52 -20.68
CA LEU A 34 -6.08 -18.34 -19.49
C LEU A 34 -5.45 -19.09 -18.32
N PHE A 35 -5.33 -18.39 -17.22
CA PHE A 35 -4.77 -18.96 -15.98
C PHE A 35 -5.90 -19.28 -15.01
N GLU A 36 -5.78 -20.46 -14.40
CA GLU A 36 -6.50 -20.79 -13.18
C GLU A 36 -5.57 -20.59 -11.98
N LYS A 37 -6.15 -20.43 -10.80
CA LYS A 37 -5.39 -20.37 -9.56
C LYS A 37 -4.54 -21.61 -9.42
N GLY A 38 -3.23 -21.44 -9.49
CA GLY A 38 -2.28 -22.52 -9.28
C GLY A 38 -2.07 -22.82 -7.79
N ASN A 39 -1.32 -23.88 -7.53
CA ASN A 39 -0.79 -24.19 -6.22
C ASN A 39 0.74 -24.13 -6.28
N ILE A 40 1.36 -23.44 -5.34
CA ILE A 40 2.81 -23.43 -5.17
C ILE A 40 3.13 -24.32 -3.97
N ASN A 41 4.00 -25.32 -4.19
CA ASN A 41 4.47 -26.17 -3.09
C ASN A 41 5.54 -25.41 -2.28
N ILE A 42 5.10 -24.70 -1.26
CA ILE A 42 5.94 -24.01 -0.27
C ILE A 42 5.55 -24.58 1.09
N SER A 43 6.53 -25.09 1.83
CA SER A 43 6.32 -25.56 3.20
C SER A 43 6.20 -24.37 4.18
N ASP A 44 5.58 -24.62 5.33
CA ASP A 44 5.52 -23.63 6.41
C ASP A 44 6.92 -23.33 6.96
N ASP A 45 7.83 -24.28 6.93
CA ASP A 45 9.21 -24.07 7.37
C ASP A 45 9.98 -23.13 6.43
N GLU A 46 9.77 -23.22 5.11
CA GLU A 46 10.35 -22.25 4.16
C GLU A 46 9.79 -20.84 4.39
N ILE A 47 8.50 -20.71 4.71
CA ILE A 47 7.91 -19.43 5.08
C ILE A 47 8.51 -18.90 6.39
N ARG A 48 8.61 -19.75 7.44
CA ARG A 48 9.22 -19.37 8.71
C ARG A 48 10.67 -18.91 8.54
N ASP A 49 11.45 -19.62 7.75
CA ASP A 49 12.84 -19.26 7.51
C ASP A 49 12.98 -17.90 6.84
N THR A 50 12.22 -17.64 5.78
CA THR A 50 12.27 -16.35 5.07
C THR A 50 11.79 -15.19 5.91
N ILE A 51 10.76 -15.37 6.73
CA ILE A 51 10.22 -14.30 7.60
C ILE A 51 11.10 -14.08 8.82
N ALA A 52 11.52 -15.15 9.52
CA ALA A 52 12.31 -15.04 10.74
C ALA A 52 13.68 -14.36 10.50
N ASN A 53 14.33 -14.68 9.38
CA ASN A 53 15.64 -14.13 9.05
C ASN A 53 15.59 -12.73 8.41
N ASN A 54 14.42 -12.21 8.08
CA ASN A 54 14.25 -10.94 7.39
C ASN A 54 13.25 -10.03 8.12
N GLN A 55 11.97 -10.04 7.74
CA GLN A 55 10.98 -9.07 8.24
C GLN A 55 10.80 -9.14 9.76
N LEU A 56 10.69 -10.32 10.34
CA LEU A 56 10.53 -10.47 11.78
C LEU A 56 11.76 -9.97 12.54
N LYS A 57 12.94 -10.32 12.04
CA LYS A 57 14.20 -9.83 12.62
C LYS A 57 14.27 -8.31 12.61
N MET A 58 13.97 -7.68 11.47
CA MET A 58 13.99 -6.22 11.36
C MET A 58 12.93 -5.56 12.24
N GLN A 59 11.75 -6.13 12.33
CA GLN A 59 10.69 -5.69 13.22
C GLN A 59 11.17 -5.66 14.68
N GLN A 60 11.79 -6.75 15.14
CA GLN A 60 12.33 -6.88 16.49
C GLN A 60 13.51 -5.92 16.74
N ASP A 61 14.47 -5.86 15.82
CA ASP A 61 15.66 -5.00 15.94
C ASP A 61 15.27 -3.51 16.03
N ARG A 62 14.16 -3.10 15.41
CA ARG A 62 13.66 -1.70 15.39
C ARG A 62 12.63 -1.41 16.48
N GLY A 63 12.19 -2.41 17.22
CA GLY A 63 11.18 -2.27 18.28
C GLY A 63 9.77 -1.96 17.73
N THR A 64 9.44 -2.50 16.56
CA THR A 64 8.08 -2.52 16.03
C THR A 64 7.36 -3.75 16.56
N ASP A 65 6.12 -3.61 17.01
CA ASP A 65 5.37 -4.72 17.62
C ASP A 65 4.57 -5.49 16.57
N LEU A 66 3.98 -4.79 15.60
CA LEU A 66 3.08 -5.35 14.61
C LEU A 66 3.31 -4.70 13.24
N THR A 67 3.24 -5.49 12.18
CA THR A 67 3.27 -4.99 10.80
C THR A 67 2.00 -5.38 10.05
N ILE A 68 1.34 -4.41 9.44
CA ILE A 68 0.25 -4.63 8.49
C ILE A 68 0.91 -5.04 7.17
N PHE A 69 0.64 -6.27 6.73
CA PHE A 69 1.48 -6.99 5.80
C PHE A 69 0.76 -7.42 4.53
N SER A 70 1.35 -7.12 3.38
CA SER A 70 0.76 -7.36 2.06
C SER A 70 1.71 -8.09 1.11
N PRO A 71 1.22 -8.60 -0.04
CA PRO A 71 2.08 -9.05 -1.12
C PRO A 71 3.04 -7.95 -1.60
N ARG A 72 4.16 -8.32 -2.20
CA ARG A 72 5.12 -7.37 -2.75
C ARG A 72 4.50 -6.56 -3.90
N ALA A 73 4.25 -5.28 -3.66
CA ALA A 73 3.53 -4.41 -4.61
C ALA A 73 4.19 -4.33 -6.00
N SER A 74 5.53 -4.20 -6.07
CA SER A 74 6.26 -4.16 -7.35
C SER A 74 6.12 -5.43 -8.22
N TRP A 75 5.66 -6.55 -7.62
CA TRP A 75 5.45 -7.80 -8.34
C TRP A 75 4.00 -8.03 -8.78
N MET A 76 3.08 -7.17 -8.33
CA MET A 76 1.67 -7.26 -8.69
C MET A 76 1.37 -6.79 -10.12
N GLY A 77 2.37 -6.81 -11.03
CA GLY A 77 2.31 -6.39 -12.44
C GLY A 77 1.02 -6.79 -13.15
N HIS A 78 0.01 -5.95 -13.02
CA HIS A 78 -1.35 -6.17 -13.53
C HIS A 78 -1.43 -6.00 -15.06
N ASP A 79 -0.43 -5.34 -15.64
CA ASP A 79 -0.21 -5.18 -17.08
C ASP A 79 0.21 -6.49 -17.78
N LEU A 80 0.66 -7.49 -17.00
CA LEU A 80 1.08 -8.78 -17.55
C LEU A 80 -0.13 -9.64 -17.93
N GLY A 81 -0.27 -9.96 -19.21
CA GLY A 81 -1.27 -10.87 -19.71
C GLY A 81 -2.69 -10.29 -19.71
N ASN A 82 -3.64 -11.04 -19.18
CA ASN A 82 -5.06 -10.71 -19.13
C ASN A 82 -5.62 -10.78 -17.70
N ALA A 83 -6.92 -10.56 -17.54
CA ALA A 83 -7.57 -10.56 -16.23
C ALA A 83 -7.36 -11.88 -15.45
N SER A 84 -7.37 -13.04 -16.13
CA SER A 84 -7.13 -14.33 -15.46
C SER A 84 -5.69 -14.47 -14.95
N THR A 85 -4.71 -13.87 -15.64
CA THR A 85 -3.31 -13.83 -15.19
C THR A 85 -3.18 -13.05 -13.89
N SER A 86 -3.78 -11.86 -13.85
CA SER A 86 -3.80 -11.00 -12.67
C SER A 86 -4.53 -11.67 -11.51
N GLN A 87 -5.69 -12.29 -11.78
CA GLN A 87 -6.48 -12.98 -10.77
C GLN A 87 -5.72 -14.15 -10.14
N ALA A 88 -5.23 -15.09 -10.96
CA ALA A 88 -4.50 -16.27 -10.48
C ALA A 88 -3.26 -15.89 -9.66
N TRP A 89 -2.53 -14.87 -10.09
CA TRP A 89 -1.36 -14.35 -9.37
C TRP A 89 -1.73 -13.71 -8.04
N THR A 90 -2.75 -12.85 -8.03
CA THR A 90 -3.19 -12.12 -6.85
C THR A 90 -3.72 -13.05 -5.78
N GLU A 91 -4.61 -13.99 -6.13
CA GLU A 91 -5.17 -14.96 -5.20
C GLU A 91 -4.08 -15.81 -4.55
N LEU A 92 -3.10 -16.26 -5.34
CA LEU A 92 -1.96 -17.02 -4.82
C LEU A 92 -1.12 -16.21 -3.84
N CYS A 93 -0.84 -14.95 -4.14
CA CYS A 93 -0.06 -14.08 -3.26
C CYS A 93 -0.84 -13.75 -1.97
N ASN A 94 -2.15 -13.51 -2.05
CA ASN A 94 -2.98 -13.27 -0.87
C ASN A 94 -3.05 -14.51 0.04
N ASP A 95 -3.21 -15.70 -0.53
CA ASP A 95 -3.18 -16.93 0.25
C ASP A 95 -1.84 -17.12 0.99
N LEU A 96 -0.74 -16.74 0.35
CA LEU A 96 0.58 -16.79 0.98
C LEU A 96 0.70 -15.80 2.14
N ILE A 97 0.15 -14.57 2.00
CA ILE A 97 0.09 -13.61 3.11
C ILE A 97 -0.73 -14.16 4.27
N ARG A 98 -1.87 -14.79 3.99
CA ARG A 98 -2.68 -15.41 5.05
C ARG A 98 -1.87 -16.45 5.83
N ARG A 99 -1.13 -17.33 5.12
CA ARG A 99 -0.25 -18.32 5.75
C ARG A 99 0.84 -17.68 6.62
N VAL A 100 1.46 -16.58 6.17
CA VAL A 100 2.44 -15.84 7.00
C VAL A 100 1.79 -15.36 8.29
N CYS A 101 0.62 -14.74 8.20
CA CYS A 101 -0.08 -14.22 9.38
C CYS A 101 -0.58 -15.34 10.32
N ASP A 102 -0.93 -16.51 9.79
CA ASP A 102 -1.26 -17.69 10.62
C ASP A 102 -0.04 -18.25 11.37
N LEU A 103 1.14 -18.18 10.76
CA LEU A 103 2.38 -18.64 11.36
C LEU A 103 2.98 -17.66 12.38
N PHE A 104 2.67 -16.37 12.23
CA PHE A 104 3.18 -15.28 13.08
C PHE A 104 2.05 -14.29 13.48
N PRO A 105 0.99 -14.77 14.16
CA PRO A 105 -0.22 -13.98 14.41
C PRO A 105 -0.01 -12.79 15.34
N GLU A 106 1.05 -12.77 16.14
CA GLU A 106 1.39 -11.65 17.02
C GLU A 106 2.21 -10.56 16.32
N ASN A 107 2.74 -10.84 15.10
CA ASN A 107 3.67 -9.95 14.42
C ASN A 107 3.11 -9.38 13.11
N PHE A 108 2.22 -10.10 12.42
CA PHE A 108 1.73 -9.71 11.10
C PHE A 108 0.21 -9.80 10.99
N VAL A 109 -0.39 -8.78 10.38
CA VAL A 109 -1.84 -8.73 10.09
C VAL A 109 -2.04 -8.51 8.59
N PRO A 110 -2.94 -9.27 7.93
CA PRO A 110 -2.99 -9.34 6.49
C PRO A 110 -3.74 -8.16 5.85
N VAL A 111 -3.15 -7.60 4.79
CA VAL A 111 -3.76 -6.71 3.81
C VAL A 111 -3.61 -7.33 2.43
N CYS A 112 -4.68 -7.34 1.63
CA CYS A 112 -4.68 -7.99 0.33
C CYS A 112 -4.25 -7.06 -0.81
N GLN A 113 -3.76 -7.64 -1.89
CA GLN A 113 -3.73 -7.01 -3.21
C GLN A 113 -5.02 -7.35 -3.94
N LEU A 114 -5.40 -6.51 -4.90
CA LEU A 114 -6.57 -6.71 -5.75
C LEU A 114 -6.15 -7.16 -7.16
N PRO A 115 -6.85 -8.12 -7.79
CA PRO A 115 -6.60 -8.45 -9.18
C PRO A 115 -7.13 -7.31 -10.07
N GLN A 116 -6.23 -6.55 -10.63
CA GLN A 116 -6.54 -5.42 -11.50
C GLN A 116 -5.80 -5.61 -12.83
N SER A 117 -6.54 -5.72 -13.92
CA SER A 117 -5.97 -5.68 -15.27
C SER A 117 -6.38 -4.39 -15.95
N PRO A 118 -5.51 -3.79 -16.78
CA PRO A 118 -5.84 -2.52 -17.42
C PRO A 118 -7.14 -2.60 -18.24
N VAL A 119 -8.00 -1.60 -18.06
CA VAL A 119 -9.24 -1.40 -18.84
C VAL A 119 -10.22 -2.59 -18.75
N THR A 120 -10.29 -3.23 -17.60
CA THR A 120 -11.24 -4.34 -17.31
C THR A 120 -12.23 -3.95 -16.22
N SER A 121 -13.30 -4.74 -16.05
CA SER A 121 -14.23 -4.60 -14.94
C SER A 121 -13.54 -4.84 -13.59
N LEU A 122 -14.05 -4.21 -12.52
CA LEU A 122 -13.60 -4.40 -11.14
C LEU A 122 -14.25 -5.61 -10.44
N ASP A 123 -15.06 -6.40 -11.13
CA ASP A 123 -15.80 -7.51 -10.52
C ASP A 123 -14.89 -8.52 -9.81
N THR A 124 -13.76 -8.87 -10.45
CA THR A 124 -12.77 -9.78 -9.85
C THR A 124 -12.06 -9.15 -8.65
N SER A 125 -11.82 -7.83 -8.68
CA SER A 125 -11.25 -7.09 -7.55
C SER A 125 -12.20 -7.09 -6.35
N ILE A 126 -13.49 -6.86 -6.59
CA ILE A 126 -14.55 -6.85 -5.56
C ILE A 126 -14.73 -8.26 -4.98
N ALA A 127 -14.75 -9.28 -5.82
CA ALA A 127 -14.87 -10.67 -5.38
C ALA A 127 -13.68 -11.09 -4.51
N GLU A 128 -12.46 -10.75 -4.91
CA GLU A 128 -11.26 -11.06 -4.15
C GLU A 128 -11.18 -10.27 -2.84
N LEU A 129 -11.56 -9.00 -2.84
CA LEU A 129 -11.67 -8.21 -1.61
C LEU A 129 -12.63 -8.87 -0.61
N SER A 130 -13.82 -9.26 -1.07
CA SER A 130 -14.80 -9.96 -0.23
C SER A 130 -14.26 -11.29 0.30
N ARG A 131 -13.62 -12.10 -0.56
CA ARG A 131 -12.99 -13.36 -0.15
C ARG A 131 -11.93 -13.15 0.94
N CYS A 132 -11.04 -12.19 0.73
CA CYS A 132 -9.97 -11.90 1.68
C CYS A 132 -10.50 -11.40 3.02
N VAL A 133 -11.46 -10.47 3.00
CA VAL A 133 -11.96 -9.86 4.24
C VAL A 133 -12.90 -10.79 5.00
N GLU A 134 -13.88 -11.39 4.31
CA GLU A 134 -14.95 -12.16 4.96
C GLU A 134 -14.52 -13.58 5.31
N GLN A 135 -13.70 -14.23 4.46
CA GLN A 135 -13.32 -15.63 4.66
C GLN A 135 -11.93 -15.79 5.29
N MET A 136 -11.03 -14.82 5.08
CA MET A 136 -9.63 -14.94 5.50
C MET A 136 -9.21 -13.87 6.52
N GLY A 137 -10.11 -12.96 6.93
CA GLY A 137 -9.86 -12.00 8.00
C GLY A 137 -8.86 -10.88 7.65
N PHE A 138 -8.72 -10.54 6.38
CA PHE A 138 -7.93 -9.38 5.97
C PHE A 138 -8.57 -8.08 6.45
N ILE A 139 -7.75 -7.07 6.75
CA ILE A 139 -8.21 -5.83 7.38
C ILE A 139 -8.14 -4.60 6.47
N GLY A 140 -7.70 -4.76 5.23
CA GLY A 140 -7.54 -3.71 4.24
C GLY A 140 -7.06 -4.27 2.91
N CYS A 141 -6.86 -3.39 1.93
CA CYS A 141 -6.30 -3.75 0.64
C CYS A 141 -5.30 -2.72 0.13
N ASN A 142 -4.46 -3.12 -0.84
CA ASN A 142 -3.72 -2.21 -1.70
C ASN A 142 -4.49 -2.04 -3.01
N LEU A 143 -4.76 -0.78 -3.38
CA LEU A 143 -5.43 -0.40 -4.62
C LEU A 143 -4.42 0.22 -5.57
N ASN A 144 -4.23 -0.38 -6.74
CA ASN A 144 -3.36 0.16 -7.76
C ASN A 144 -4.11 1.23 -8.59
N PRO A 145 -3.69 2.50 -8.57
CA PRO A 145 -4.35 3.56 -9.33
C PRO A 145 -4.03 3.52 -10.83
N ASP A 146 -3.00 2.78 -11.22
CA ASP A 146 -2.55 2.59 -12.61
C ASP A 146 -2.14 1.14 -12.88
N PRO A 147 -3.10 0.23 -13.08
CA PRO A 147 -2.78 -1.16 -13.44
C PRO A 147 -1.96 -1.31 -14.72
N SER A 148 -1.88 -0.26 -15.54
CA SER A 148 -1.15 -0.27 -16.82
C SER A 148 0.35 0.05 -16.70
N GLY A 149 0.90 0.10 -15.46
CA GLY A 149 2.34 0.19 -15.21
C GLY A 149 3.01 1.47 -15.73
N GLY A 150 2.38 2.62 -15.57
CA GLY A 150 2.91 3.92 -15.99
C GLY A 150 2.25 4.52 -17.22
N SER A 151 1.26 3.85 -17.79
CA SER A 151 0.55 4.33 -19.00
C SER A 151 -0.78 5.01 -18.70
N TRP A 152 -1.28 4.93 -17.47
CA TRP A 152 -2.52 5.57 -16.99
C TRP A 152 -3.72 5.36 -17.89
N LYS A 153 -3.94 4.11 -18.34
CA LYS A 153 -5.02 3.74 -19.27
C LYS A 153 -6.40 3.66 -18.61
N ASP A 154 -6.43 3.40 -17.32
CA ASP A 154 -7.67 3.25 -16.56
C ASP A 154 -8.27 4.62 -16.22
N PRO A 155 -9.58 4.67 -15.92
CA PRO A 155 -10.23 5.87 -15.43
C PRO A 155 -9.55 6.41 -14.15
N ARG A 156 -9.59 7.73 -13.98
CA ARG A 156 -9.04 8.37 -12.76
C ARG A 156 -9.77 7.85 -11.52
N LEU A 157 -9.09 7.81 -10.38
CA LEU A 157 -9.68 7.35 -9.11
C LEU A 157 -10.96 8.11 -8.70
N GLY A 158 -11.19 9.30 -9.24
CA GLY A 158 -12.43 10.05 -9.06
C GLY A 158 -13.57 9.66 -10.00
N ASP A 159 -13.37 8.76 -10.94
CA ASP A 159 -14.38 8.33 -11.90
C ASP A 159 -15.34 7.32 -11.29
N ARG A 160 -16.60 7.31 -11.78
CA ARG A 160 -17.65 6.37 -11.34
C ARG A 160 -17.32 4.89 -11.62
N TYR A 161 -16.36 4.63 -12.46
CA TYR A 161 -15.80 3.29 -12.66
C TYR A 161 -15.35 2.63 -11.35
N TRP A 162 -14.78 3.41 -10.40
CA TRP A 162 -14.29 2.91 -9.13
C TRP A 162 -15.37 2.77 -8.05
N TYR A 163 -16.55 3.35 -8.24
CA TYR A 163 -17.60 3.44 -7.23
C TYR A 163 -18.04 2.06 -6.68
N PRO A 164 -18.23 1.01 -7.50
CA PRO A 164 -18.60 -0.30 -6.97
C PRO A 164 -17.55 -0.89 -6.00
N LEU A 165 -16.25 -0.60 -6.24
CA LEU A 165 -15.21 -1.01 -5.32
C LEU A 165 -15.22 -0.17 -4.04
N TYR A 166 -15.44 1.14 -4.14
CA TYR A 166 -15.57 2.02 -2.96
C TYR A 166 -16.77 1.66 -2.09
N GLU A 167 -17.91 1.35 -2.70
CA GLU A 167 -19.08 0.83 -2.00
C GLU A 167 -18.73 -0.44 -1.21
N LYS A 168 -18.04 -1.38 -1.83
CA LYS A 168 -17.62 -2.62 -1.16
C LYS A 168 -16.62 -2.38 -0.04
N MET A 169 -15.69 -1.46 -0.22
CA MET A 169 -14.73 -1.09 0.85
C MET A 169 -15.44 -0.47 2.05
N VAL A 170 -16.41 0.41 1.82
CA VAL A 170 -17.23 1.02 2.89
C VAL A 170 -18.09 -0.04 3.57
N GLU A 171 -18.78 -0.90 2.81
CA GLU A 171 -19.57 -2.02 3.34
C GLU A 171 -18.76 -2.92 4.27
N LEU A 172 -17.52 -3.24 3.87
CA LEU A 172 -16.62 -4.10 4.62
C LEU A 172 -15.87 -3.35 5.73
N ASP A 173 -15.98 -2.03 5.81
CA ASP A 173 -15.22 -1.15 6.71
C ASP A 173 -13.70 -1.44 6.65
N VAL A 174 -13.13 -1.34 5.46
CA VAL A 174 -11.70 -1.55 5.21
C VAL A 174 -11.08 -0.36 4.48
N PRO A 175 -9.87 0.09 4.87
CA PRO A 175 -9.12 1.09 4.13
C PRO A 175 -8.42 0.49 2.92
N ALA A 176 -8.06 1.35 1.95
CA ALA A 176 -7.07 0.99 0.94
C ALA A 176 -5.82 1.88 1.02
N MET A 177 -4.66 1.27 0.89
CA MET A 177 -3.43 1.97 0.54
C MET A 177 -3.37 2.08 -0.98
N ILE A 178 -3.20 3.30 -1.49
CA ILE A 178 -3.00 3.54 -2.91
C ILE A 178 -1.56 3.18 -3.26
N HIS A 179 -1.35 2.12 -4.03
CA HIS A 179 0.00 1.66 -4.29
C HIS A 179 0.15 1.18 -5.74
N VAL A 180 0.97 1.88 -6.54
CA VAL A 180 1.33 1.41 -7.88
C VAL A 180 2.19 0.15 -7.81
N SER A 181 2.15 -0.66 -8.85
CA SER A 181 3.00 -1.85 -9.02
C SER A 181 4.33 -1.50 -9.71
N GLY A 182 4.99 -2.49 -10.30
CA GLY A 182 6.18 -2.25 -11.13
C GLY A 182 5.86 -1.38 -12.35
N ALA A 183 6.76 -0.46 -12.71
CA ALA A 183 6.66 0.29 -13.95
C ALA A 183 7.05 -0.59 -15.14
N CYS A 184 6.24 -0.58 -16.19
CA CYS A 184 6.60 -1.15 -17.50
C CYS A 184 6.90 -0.08 -18.55
N HIS A 185 6.61 1.18 -18.26
CA HIS A 185 6.94 2.30 -19.14
C HIS A 185 8.43 2.65 -19.02
N HIS A 186 9.13 2.66 -20.17
CA HIS A 186 10.60 2.81 -20.24
C HIS A 186 11.17 4.11 -19.64
N SER A 187 10.36 5.15 -19.50
CA SER A 187 10.77 6.44 -18.93
C SER A 187 10.66 6.49 -17.40
N LEU A 188 10.17 5.43 -16.76
CA LEU A 188 9.90 5.41 -15.32
C LEU A 188 10.79 4.38 -14.63
N ASP A 189 11.42 4.80 -13.54
CA ASP A 189 11.97 3.88 -12.55
C ASP A 189 10.88 3.57 -11.52
N THR A 190 10.72 2.30 -11.18
CA THR A 190 9.61 1.81 -10.34
C THR A 190 9.59 2.48 -8.97
N THR A 191 10.70 2.41 -8.24
CA THR A 191 10.75 2.78 -6.81
C THR A 191 11.00 4.26 -6.56
N THR A 192 11.36 5.01 -7.59
CA THR A 192 11.58 6.46 -7.50
C THR A 192 10.48 7.23 -8.21
N SER A 193 10.62 7.48 -9.52
CA SER A 193 9.71 8.36 -10.25
C SER A 193 8.29 7.84 -10.32
N TYR A 194 8.10 6.51 -10.43
CA TYR A 194 6.75 5.96 -10.58
C TYR A 194 5.99 5.88 -9.25
N TYR A 195 6.61 5.42 -8.16
CA TYR A 195 5.96 5.41 -6.85
C TYR A 195 5.57 6.81 -6.43
N LEU A 196 6.51 7.73 -6.32
CA LEU A 196 6.25 9.09 -5.86
C LEU A 196 5.34 9.90 -6.81
N GLY A 197 5.48 9.69 -8.12
CA GLY A 197 4.61 10.29 -9.14
C GLY A 197 3.20 9.72 -9.11
N GLY A 198 3.07 8.40 -8.88
CA GLY A 198 1.80 7.70 -8.74
C GLY A 198 0.98 8.20 -7.57
N ASP A 199 1.60 8.33 -6.39
CA ASP A 199 0.98 8.86 -5.18
C ASP A 199 0.45 10.28 -5.39
N THR A 200 1.29 11.14 -5.97
CA THR A 200 0.92 12.53 -6.28
C THR A 200 -0.23 12.61 -7.29
N THR A 201 -0.22 11.73 -8.29
CA THR A 201 -1.28 11.65 -9.31
C THR A 201 -2.58 11.15 -8.71
N ALA A 202 -2.53 10.10 -7.89
CA ALA A 202 -3.68 9.55 -7.20
C ALA A 202 -4.36 10.59 -6.29
N PHE A 203 -3.57 11.30 -5.48
CA PHE A 203 -4.09 12.40 -4.67
C PHE A 203 -4.80 13.46 -5.53
N THR A 204 -4.21 13.81 -6.67
CA THR A 204 -4.79 14.80 -7.60
C THR A 204 -6.12 14.32 -8.18
N HIS A 205 -6.23 13.02 -8.51
CA HIS A 205 -7.49 12.44 -8.98
C HIS A 205 -8.61 12.57 -7.93
N LEU A 206 -8.30 12.29 -6.68
CA LEU A 206 -9.25 12.37 -5.56
C LEU A 206 -9.61 13.81 -5.22
N LEU A 207 -8.64 14.71 -5.19
CA LEU A 207 -8.88 16.15 -4.91
C LEU A 207 -9.90 16.77 -5.88
N PHE A 208 -9.83 16.40 -7.17
CA PHE A 208 -10.69 16.96 -8.21
C PHE A 208 -11.94 16.12 -8.50
N SER A 209 -12.40 15.35 -7.52
CA SER A 209 -13.58 14.48 -7.63
C SER A 209 -14.55 14.72 -6.47
N ASP A 210 -15.74 14.13 -6.55
CA ASP A 210 -16.73 14.16 -5.49
C ASP A 210 -16.77 12.87 -4.68
N VAL A 211 -15.74 12.00 -4.81
CA VAL A 211 -15.66 10.68 -4.14
C VAL A 211 -15.90 10.79 -2.65
N PHE A 212 -15.31 11.76 -1.96
CA PHE A 212 -15.48 11.90 -0.51
C PHE A 212 -16.80 12.55 -0.09
N THR A 213 -17.50 13.20 -1.04
CA THR A 213 -18.90 13.61 -0.85
C THR A 213 -19.84 12.41 -0.97
N ASP A 214 -19.58 11.55 -1.97
CA ASP A 214 -20.39 10.37 -2.25
C ASP A 214 -20.08 9.23 -1.25
N PHE A 215 -18.84 9.12 -0.77
CA PHE A 215 -18.35 8.11 0.19
C PHE A 215 -17.63 8.75 1.38
N PRO A 216 -18.34 9.39 2.32
CA PRO A 216 -17.72 10.09 3.44
C PRO A 216 -16.99 9.16 4.43
N GLU A 217 -17.28 7.86 4.41
CA GLU A 217 -16.64 6.85 5.27
C GLU A 217 -15.46 6.16 4.62
N LEU A 218 -15.19 6.41 3.33
CA LEU A 218 -14.07 5.82 2.60
C LEU A 218 -12.73 6.29 3.20
N LYS A 219 -11.83 5.34 3.46
CA LYS A 219 -10.50 5.62 4.03
C LYS A 219 -9.42 5.24 3.03
N LEU A 220 -8.64 6.21 2.58
CA LEU A 220 -7.54 6.00 1.62
C LEU A 220 -6.21 6.47 2.21
N ILE A 221 -5.17 5.67 2.03
CA ILE A 221 -3.81 5.95 2.48
C ILE A 221 -2.96 6.25 1.26
N ILE A 222 -2.33 7.43 1.22
CA ILE A 222 -1.34 7.78 0.20
C ILE A 222 0.04 7.48 0.79
N PRO A 223 0.75 6.47 0.28
CA PRO A 223 2.02 6.02 0.85
C PRO A 223 3.20 6.96 0.52
N HIS A 224 4.39 6.58 0.95
CA HIS A 224 5.66 7.27 0.71
C HIS A 224 5.59 8.76 1.09
N GLY A 225 4.98 9.04 2.25
CA GLY A 225 4.76 10.40 2.74
C GLY A 225 3.84 11.24 1.86
N GLY A 226 3.06 10.60 0.98
CA GLY A 226 2.20 11.29 0.02
C GLY A 226 2.90 11.75 -1.25
N GLY A 227 4.05 11.17 -1.59
CA GLY A 227 4.85 11.59 -2.75
C GLY A 227 5.28 13.05 -2.64
N ALA A 228 4.89 13.89 -3.59
CA ALA A 228 5.19 15.33 -3.57
C ALA A 228 4.11 16.18 -2.88
N VAL A 229 3.02 15.57 -2.39
CA VAL A 229 1.82 16.31 -1.95
C VAL A 229 2.10 17.20 -0.73
N PRO A 230 2.64 16.73 0.40
CA PRO A 230 2.89 17.60 1.55
C PRO A 230 3.87 18.73 1.22
N TYR A 231 4.92 18.46 0.46
CA TYR A 231 5.88 19.46 0.04
C TYR A 231 5.24 20.59 -0.79
N HIS A 232 4.19 20.28 -1.56
CA HIS A 232 3.47 21.22 -2.41
C HIS A 232 2.06 21.55 -1.90
N TRP A 233 1.76 21.36 -0.60
CA TRP A 233 0.43 21.57 -0.03
C TRP A 233 -0.19 22.92 -0.37
N GLY A 234 0.63 23.99 -0.31
CA GLY A 234 0.19 25.32 -0.69
C GLY A 234 -0.23 25.46 -2.16
N ARG A 235 0.42 24.73 -3.09
CA ARG A 235 0.01 24.68 -4.50
C ARG A 235 -1.34 23.98 -4.66
N PHE A 236 -1.56 22.86 -3.99
CA PHE A 236 -2.84 22.14 -4.04
C PHE A 236 -3.96 22.98 -3.45
N ARG A 237 -3.70 23.68 -2.32
CA ARG A 237 -4.65 24.61 -1.71
C ARG A 237 -5.04 25.75 -2.66
N GLY A 238 -4.06 26.40 -3.29
CA GLY A 238 -4.31 27.49 -4.26
C GLY A 238 -5.13 27.02 -5.45
N ILE A 239 -4.78 25.88 -6.04
CA ILE A 239 -5.51 25.34 -7.18
C ILE A 239 -6.94 24.90 -6.80
N ALA A 240 -7.14 24.32 -5.60
CA ALA A 240 -8.47 23.99 -5.11
C ALA A 240 -9.33 25.26 -4.98
N GLN A 241 -8.77 26.34 -4.44
CA GLN A 241 -9.44 27.63 -4.32
C GLN A 241 -9.77 28.23 -5.71
N ASP A 242 -8.82 28.26 -6.63
CA ASP A 242 -9.00 28.79 -8.00
C ASP A 242 -10.09 28.04 -8.76
N ARG A 243 -10.31 26.77 -8.47
CA ARG A 243 -11.34 25.93 -9.07
C ARG A 243 -12.67 25.91 -8.29
N GLY A 244 -12.80 26.69 -7.24
CA GLY A 244 -14.01 26.76 -6.43
C GLY A 244 -14.32 25.50 -5.62
N LEU A 245 -13.29 24.67 -5.31
CA LEU A 245 -13.47 23.43 -4.57
C LEU A 245 -13.51 23.61 -3.04
N GLY A 246 -13.38 24.85 -2.57
CA GLY A 246 -13.37 25.18 -1.15
C GLY A 246 -12.03 24.94 -0.46
N ASP A 247 -12.08 24.70 0.84
CA ASP A 247 -10.89 24.47 1.65
C ASP A 247 -10.33 23.05 1.42
N LEU A 248 -9.03 22.97 1.13
CA LEU A 248 -8.36 21.70 0.83
C LEU A 248 -8.43 20.72 2.01
N ASP A 249 -8.15 21.21 3.23
CA ASP A 249 -8.07 20.38 4.42
C ASP A 249 -9.44 19.75 4.74
N ALA A 250 -10.48 20.57 4.68
CA ALA A 250 -11.86 20.11 4.87
C ALA A 250 -12.29 19.10 3.79
N ARG A 251 -11.79 19.26 2.56
CA ARG A 251 -12.16 18.41 1.42
C ARG A 251 -11.53 17.01 1.48
N VAL A 252 -10.30 16.89 1.97
CA VAL A 252 -9.55 15.63 1.85
C VAL A 252 -9.15 14.97 3.17
N LEU A 253 -8.93 15.75 4.25
CA LEU A 253 -8.38 15.21 5.50
C LEU A 253 -9.41 14.47 6.38
N GLY A 254 -10.66 14.36 5.94
CA GLY A 254 -11.63 13.41 6.52
C GLY A 254 -11.37 11.96 6.10
N ASN A 255 -10.76 11.77 4.94
CA ASN A 255 -10.70 10.49 4.23
C ASN A 255 -9.27 10.06 3.85
N ILE A 256 -8.34 11.01 3.70
CA ILE A 256 -6.96 10.74 3.27
C ILE A 256 -6.02 10.72 4.46
N TYR A 257 -5.18 9.69 4.48
CA TYR A 257 -4.09 9.48 5.43
C TYR A 257 -2.77 9.37 4.68
N PHE A 258 -1.67 9.68 5.35
CA PHE A 258 -0.32 9.61 4.81
C PHE A 258 0.55 8.71 5.69
N ASP A 259 1.47 7.99 5.09
CA ASP A 259 2.42 7.18 5.85
C ASP A 259 3.75 7.90 6.09
N THR A 260 4.63 7.28 6.86
CA THR A 260 5.95 7.84 7.21
C THR A 260 7.10 7.24 6.40
N CYS A 261 6.85 6.64 5.24
CA CYS A 261 7.92 6.09 4.38
C CYS A 261 8.69 7.21 3.65
N VAL A 262 9.29 8.12 4.45
CA VAL A 262 10.10 9.26 4.01
C VAL A 262 11.47 9.16 4.67
N TYR A 263 12.42 8.60 4.04
CA TYR A 263 13.68 8.06 4.58
C TYR A 263 14.73 9.11 4.99
N HIS A 264 14.30 10.24 5.57
CA HIS A 264 15.19 11.22 6.20
C HIS A 264 14.46 12.14 7.17
N GLN A 265 15.17 12.64 8.20
CA GLN A 265 14.60 13.45 9.28
C GLN A 265 13.81 14.68 8.79
N ARG A 266 14.41 15.51 7.92
CA ARG A 266 13.77 16.75 7.48
C ARG A 266 12.52 16.55 6.64
N GLY A 267 12.43 15.42 5.92
CA GLY A 267 11.22 15.07 5.18
C GLY A 267 10.09 14.66 6.13
N ILE A 268 10.40 13.89 7.16
CA ILE A 268 9.46 13.55 8.23
C ILE A 268 9.04 14.82 8.98
N ASP A 269 9.96 15.70 9.33
CA ASP A 269 9.64 16.96 10.04
C ASP A 269 8.68 17.82 9.19
N LEU A 270 8.92 17.95 7.89
CA LEU A 270 8.01 18.65 6.97
C LEU A 270 6.63 17.99 6.88
N LEU A 271 6.58 16.67 6.76
CA LEU A 271 5.32 15.93 6.73
C LEU A 271 4.49 16.21 7.99
N LEU A 272 5.13 16.16 9.15
CA LEU A 272 4.51 16.40 10.46
C LEU A 272 4.11 17.86 10.70
N ASP A 273 4.78 18.81 10.05
CA ASP A 273 4.45 20.24 10.12
C ASP A 273 3.25 20.61 9.23
N VAL A 274 3.11 19.93 8.09
CA VAL A 274 2.09 20.24 7.08
C VAL A 274 0.81 19.43 7.28
N ILE A 275 0.92 18.14 7.60
CA ILE A 275 -0.21 17.22 7.71
C ILE A 275 -0.58 17.03 9.19
N PRO A 276 -1.87 17.18 9.57
CA PRO A 276 -2.31 16.97 10.93
C PRO A 276 -1.94 15.57 11.44
N THR A 277 -1.43 15.47 12.65
CA THR A 277 -0.99 14.22 13.30
C THR A 277 -2.02 13.09 13.17
N LYS A 278 -3.31 13.40 13.29
CA LYS A 278 -4.41 12.44 13.13
C LYS A 278 -4.47 11.76 11.77
N ASN A 279 -3.85 12.34 10.74
CA ASN A 279 -3.84 11.82 9.37
C ASN A 279 -2.52 11.12 9.00
N ILE A 280 -1.63 10.91 9.97
CA ILE A 280 -0.33 10.27 9.75
C ILE A 280 -0.32 8.88 10.39
N LEU A 281 0.10 7.89 9.62
CA LEU A 281 0.27 6.50 10.03
C LEU A 281 1.76 6.18 10.08
N PHE A 282 2.22 5.59 11.16
CA PHE A 282 3.58 5.06 11.20
C PHE A 282 3.74 3.93 10.18
N ALA A 283 4.81 4.00 9.39
CA ALA A 283 5.15 3.00 8.39
C ALA A 283 6.64 3.07 8.04
N SER A 284 7.22 1.92 7.69
CA SER A 284 8.63 1.81 7.33
C SER A 284 8.88 1.27 5.93
N GLU A 285 7.96 0.45 5.39
CA GLU A 285 8.19 -0.34 4.18
C GLU A 285 9.51 -1.15 4.28
N MET A 286 9.75 -1.74 5.45
CA MET A 286 11.00 -2.43 5.76
C MET A 286 11.35 -3.49 4.70
N ILE A 287 12.62 -3.51 4.29
CA ILE A 287 13.14 -4.40 3.24
C ILE A 287 12.36 -4.23 1.91
N GLY A 288 11.77 -3.06 1.71
CA GLY A 288 10.99 -2.70 0.51
C GLY A 288 11.84 -2.03 -0.57
N ALA A 289 11.51 -0.78 -0.86
CA ALA A 289 12.14 0.00 -1.94
C ALA A 289 13.62 0.34 -1.66
N VAL A 290 13.98 0.63 -0.41
CA VAL A 290 15.34 0.98 0.00
C VAL A 290 15.83 0.01 1.08
N ARG A 291 17.03 -0.56 0.88
CA ARG A 291 17.61 -1.57 1.79
C ARG A 291 18.97 -1.19 2.34
N GLY A 292 19.47 -0.01 1.97
CA GLY A 292 20.81 0.46 2.34
C GLY A 292 20.89 1.03 3.75
N ILE A 293 22.13 1.16 4.24
CA ILE A 293 22.47 1.90 5.45
C ILE A 293 22.96 3.28 5.03
N ASP A 294 22.42 4.35 5.63
CA ASP A 294 22.88 5.72 5.40
C ASP A 294 24.26 5.91 6.06
N PRO A 295 25.32 6.14 5.28
CA PRO A 295 26.68 6.31 5.84
C PRO A 295 26.83 7.54 6.73
N ARG A 296 25.86 8.46 6.74
CA ARG A 296 25.85 9.65 7.60
C ARG A 296 25.32 9.37 8.99
N THR A 297 24.56 8.30 9.16
CA THR A 297 23.85 8.00 10.40
C THR A 297 24.13 6.60 10.93
N ASP A 298 24.71 5.73 10.09
CA ASP A 298 24.94 4.30 10.36
C ASP A 298 23.68 3.52 10.68
N HIS A 299 22.52 3.96 10.10
CA HIS A 299 21.24 3.27 10.25
C HIS A 299 20.63 2.98 8.88
N HIS A 300 19.74 1.99 8.83
CA HIS A 300 18.95 1.74 7.63
C HIS A 300 18.10 2.96 7.28
N TYR A 301 17.99 3.29 5.98
CA TYR A 301 17.14 4.39 5.51
C TYR A 301 15.68 4.20 5.88
N ASP A 302 15.18 2.96 5.80
CA ASP A 302 13.80 2.57 6.09
C ASP A 302 13.51 2.36 7.59
N ASP A 303 14.44 2.67 8.50
CA ASP A 303 14.19 2.74 9.94
C ASP A 303 13.54 4.08 10.30
N THR A 304 12.30 4.26 9.87
CA THR A 304 11.54 5.51 9.98
C THR A 304 11.10 5.83 11.42
N LYS A 305 11.02 4.82 12.29
CA LYS A 305 10.67 5.01 13.70
C LYS A 305 11.58 6.02 14.39
N ARG A 306 12.87 5.95 14.15
CA ARG A 306 13.87 6.84 14.74
C ARG A 306 13.65 8.31 14.39
N TYR A 307 13.09 8.61 13.19
CA TYR A 307 12.79 9.99 12.80
C TYR A 307 11.60 10.56 13.57
N ILE A 308 10.59 9.72 13.87
CA ILE A 308 9.47 10.10 14.73
C ILE A 308 9.94 10.27 16.19
N ASP A 309 10.77 9.34 16.69
CA ASP A 309 11.33 9.42 18.03
C ASP A 309 12.19 10.68 18.24
N ALA A 310 12.99 11.05 17.26
CA ALA A 310 13.87 12.22 17.29
C ALA A 310 13.14 13.55 17.09
N ASN A 311 11.89 13.55 16.60
CA ASN A 311 11.13 14.79 16.41
C ASN A 311 10.74 15.39 17.76
N THR A 312 11.24 16.60 18.05
CA THR A 312 11.03 17.32 19.32
C THR A 312 9.76 18.18 19.34
N ALA A 313 9.10 18.37 18.20
CA ALA A 313 7.85 19.12 18.11
C ALA A 313 6.64 18.25 18.48
N LEU A 314 6.78 16.91 18.40
CA LEU A 314 5.75 15.96 18.82
C LEU A 314 5.79 15.74 20.33
N ASP A 315 4.68 15.95 20.99
CA ASP A 315 4.48 15.48 22.37
C ASP A 315 4.26 13.95 22.43
N ALA A 316 4.20 13.41 23.64
CA ALA A 316 4.02 11.98 23.84
C ALA A 316 2.68 11.47 23.27
N ALA A 317 1.60 12.28 23.37
CA ALA A 317 0.29 11.90 22.86
C ALA A 317 0.27 11.83 21.33
N ALA A 318 0.93 12.78 20.66
CA ALA A 318 1.08 12.80 19.21
C ALA A 318 1.89 11.58 18.73
N LYS A 319 2.98 11.21 19.40
CA LYS A 319 3.75 10.01 19.07
C LYS A 319 2.92 8.74 19.24
N VAL A 320 2.16 8.60 20.32
CA VAL A 320 1.24 7.47 20.52
C VAL A 320 0.17 7.42 19.43
N ALA A 321 -0.37 8.57 19.01
CA ALA A 321 -1.35 8.63 17.93
C ALA A 321 -0.76 8.12 16.61
N ILE A 322 0.44 8.54 16.25
CA ILE A 322 1.14 8.12 15.00
C ILE A 322 1.49 6.63 15.06
N PHE A 323 2.08 6.15 16.18
CA PHE A 323 2.54 4.77 16.29
C PHE A 323 1.42 3.75 16.41
N GLU A 324 0.26 4.12 16.97
CA GLU A 324 -0.80 3.16 17.28
C GLU A 324 -2.21 3.69 17.03
N GLY A 325 -2.57 4.84 17.62
CA GLY A 325 -3.96 5.27 17.68
C GLY A 325 -4.60 5.49 16.31
N ASN A 326 -3.85 6.06 15.36
CA ASN A 326 -4.33 6.30 14.00
C ASN A 326 -4.50 4.99 13.24
N ALA A 327 -3.58 4.03 13.39
CA ALA A 327 -3.70 2.71 12.76
C ALA A 327 -4.98 2.00 13.22
N ARG A 328 -5.27 1.98 14.53
CA ARG A 328 -6.50 1.38 15.09
C ARG A 328 -7.78 2.04 14.58
N ARG A 329 -7.74 3.37 14.38
CA ARG A 329 -8.89 4.11 13.85
C ARG A 329 -9.10 3.87 12.35
N VAL A 330 -8.04 3.81 11.57
CA VAL A 330 -8.10 3.61 10.12
C VAL A 330 -8.43 2.17 9.78
N PHE A 331 -7.74 1.23 10.39
CA PHE A 331 -7.97 -0.21 10.25
C PHE A 331 -8.92 -0.71 11.36
N SER A 332 -10.18 -0.34 11.28
CA SER A 332 -11.21 -0.63 12.30
C SER A 332 -11.37 -2.13 12.58
N ARG A 333 -11.01 -2.99 11.63
CA ARG A 333 -11.01 -4.45 11.77
C ARG A 333 -9.77 -5.00 12.49
N LEU A 334 -8.80 -4.16 12.85
CA LEU A 334 -7.61 -4.57 13.60
C LEU A 334 -7.99 -4.93 15.04
N LYS A 335 -7.95 -6.23 15.33
CA LYS A 335 -8.27 -6.80 16.65
C LYS A 335 -6.98 -7.35 17.25
N ILE A 336 -6.39 -6.62 18.18
CA ILE A 336 -5.17 -6.96 18.95
C ILE A 336 -5.31 -6.44 20.37
#